data_035b9ddefb35d903108dd19cb0d01312
#
_entry.id   035b9ddefb35d903108dd19cb0d01312
#
_cell.length_a   1.000
_cell.length_b   1.000
_cell.length_c   1.000
_cell.angle_alpha   90.00
_cell.angle_beta   90.00
_cell.angle_gamma   90.00
#
_symmetry.space_group_name_H-M   'P 1'
#
loop_
_entity.id
_entity.type
_entity.pdbx_description
1 polymer ?
#
loop_
_entity_poly.entity_id
_entity_poly.type
_entity_poly.pdbx_seq_one_letter_code
_entity_poly.pdbx_strand_id
1 'polypeptide(L)' 'MSVKNEENRIDGVASEALPNATFRVKLVDGREVLAHLSGKMRLNFIRILQGDRVSVELSPDGTMGRIVYRYK' A
#
# COMPACT_ATOMS: atom_id res chain seq x y z
N MET A 1 17.67 -13.06 0.32
CA MET A 1 16.99 -12.83 0.81
C MET A 1 15.93 -11.97 0.55
N SER A 2 15.79 -11.42 -0.47
CA SER A 2 14.77 -10.53 -0.83
C SER A 2 13.44 -11.16 -0.94
N VAL A 3 13.39 -12.45 -1.01
CA VAL A 3 12.13 -13.06 -1.18
C VAL A 3 11.21 -12.84 -0.06
N LYS A 4 11.66 -12.57 1.12
CA LYS A 4 10.78 -12.43 2.18
C LYS A 4 9.90 -11.23 2.03
N ASN A 5 10.24 -10.26 1.23
CA ASN A 5 9.40 -9.12 1.04
C ASN A 5 8.14 -9.49 0.29
N GLU A 6 8.22 -10.47 -0.56
CA GLU A 6 7.04 -10.87 -1.30
C GLU A 6 6.03 -11.55 -0.42
N GLU A 7 6.47 -12.18 0.63
CA GLU A 7 5.54 -12.84 1.51
C GLU A 7 4.72 -11.86 2.30
N ASN A 8 5.23 -10.64 2.47
CA ASN A 8 4.51 -9.64 3.22
C ASN A 8 3.68 -8.72 2.34
N ARG A 9 3.66 -8.96 1.04
CA ARG A 9 2.89 -8.13 0.15
C ARG A 9 1.50 -8.69 -0.02
N ILE A 10 0.53 -7.78 -0.10
CA ILE A 10 -0.82 -8.17 -0.32
C ILE A 10 -1.49 -7.07 -1.13
N ASP A 11 -2.38 -7.44 -2.02
CA ASP A 11 -3.06 -6.48 -2.84
C ASP A 11 -4.24 -5.89 -2.09
N GLY A 12 -4.58 -4.66 -2.45
CA GLY A 12 -5.72 -4.00 -1.88
C GLY A 12 -6.17 -2.87 -2.77
N VAL A 13 -7.18 -2.16 -2.29
CA VAL A 13 -7.74 -1.02 -3.00
C VAL A 13 -7.68 0.17 -2.08
N ALA A 14 -7.17 1.29 -2.59
CA ALA A 14 -7.10 2.52 -1.81
C ALA A 14 -8.52 3.02 -1.63
N SER A 15 -9.03 2.96 -0.40
CA SER A 15 -10.41 3.34 -0.14
C SER A 15 -10.55 4.80 0.26
N GLU A 16 -9.47 5.41 0.74
CA GLU A 16 -9.55 6.79 1.17
C GLU A 16 -8.16 7.41 1.14
N ALA A 17 -8.04 8.64 0.68
CA ALA A 17 -6.79 9.38 0.70
C ALA A 17 -6.76 10.22 1.96
N LEU A 18 -5.69 10.13 2.70
CA LEU A 18 -5.51 10.83 3.95
C LEU A 18 -4.35 11.81 3.83
N PRO A 19 -4.18 12.72 4.78
CA PRO A 19 -3.06 13.67 4.72
C PRO A 19 -1.71 12.96 4.78
N ASN A 20 -0.69 13.67 4.34
CA ASN A 20 0.72 13.21 4.45
C ASN A 20 1.01 11.96 3.63
N ALA A 21 0.42 11.88 2.45
CA ALA A 21 0.65 10.76 1.53
C ALA A 21 0.32 9.42 2.17
N THR A 22 -0.68 9.40 3.02
CA THR A 22 -1.15 8.19 3.68
C THR A 22 -2.49 7.81 3.08
N PHE A 23 -2.76 6.53 3.00
CA PHE A 23 -4.00 6.05 2.40
C PHE A 23 -4.57 4.94 3.26
N ARG A 24 -5.89 4.87 3.29
CA ARG A 24 -6.53 3.73 3.88
C ARG A 24 -6.75 2.72 2.77
N VAL A 25 -6.24 1.52 2.95
CA VAL A 25 -6.28 0.49 1.92
C VAL A 25 -7.07 -0.70 2.45
N LYS A 26 -8.07 -1.11 1.69
CA LYS A 26 -8.82 -2.30 2.03
C LYS A 26 -8.16 -3.46 1.32
N LEU A 27 -7.64 -4.41 2.08
CA LEU A 27 -6.90 -5.52 1.53
C LEU A 27 -7.86 -6.58 0.99
N VAL A 28 -7.36 -7.39 0.08
CA VAL A 28 -8.20 -8.42 -0.53
C VAL A 28 -8.69 -9.45 0.47
N ASP A 29 -8.04 -9.56 1.62
CA ASP A 29 -8.48 -10.50 2.65
C ASP A 29 -9.54 -9.88 3.58
N GLY A 30 -9.94 -8.64 3.32
CA GLY A 30 -10.99 -8.00 4.10
C GLY A 30 -10.51 -7.05 5.17
N ARG A 31 -9.22 -7.02 5.46
CA ARG A 31 -8.70 -6.11 6.47
C ARG A 31 -8.49 -4.72 5.89
N GLU A 32 -8.47 -3.73 6.75
CA GLU A 32 -8.12 -2.38 6.34
C GLU A 32 -6.86 -1.97 7.09
N VAL A 33 -5.94 -1.36 6.39
CA VAL A 33 -4.70 -0.89 7.01
C VAL A 33 -4.44 0.52 6.54
N LEU A 34 -3.63 1.25 7.31
CA LEU A 34 -3.14 2.55 6.88
C LEU A 34 -1.82 2.30 6.17
N ALA A 35 -1.67 2.88 5.00
CA ALA A 35 -0.48 2.68 4.20
C ALA A 35 0.02 4.02 3.69
N HIS A 36 1.32 4.15 3.56
CA HIS A 36 1.91 5.35 2.99
C HIS A 36 2.70 4.96 1.75
N LEU A 37 2.99 5.94 0.91
CA LEU A 37 3.75 5.67 -0.29
C LEU A 37 5.18 5.32 0.05
N SER A 38 5.74 4.36 -0.67
CA SER A 38 7.16 4.06 -0.52
C SER A 38 7.96 5.24 -1.05
N GLY A 39 9.22 5.32 -0.66
CA GLY A 39 10.07 6.39 -1.15
C GLY A 39 10.20 6.37 -2.65
N LYS A 40 10.26 5.18 -3.23
CA LYS A 40 10.39 5.05 -4.67
C LYS A 40 9.19 5.62 -5.39
N MET A 41 7.98 5.38 -4.86
CA MET A 41 6.79 5.88 -5.50
C MET A 41 6.69 7.40 -5.37
N ARG A 42 7.17 7.94 -4.26
CA ARG A 42 7.18 9.38 -4.10
C ARG A 42 8.14 10.05 -5.06
N LEU A 43 9.29 9.45 -5.27
CA LEU A 43 10.27 9.99 -6.19
C LEU A 43 9.76 9.98 -7.62
N ASN A 44 8.93 9.02 -7.96
CA ASN A 44 8.39 8.92 -9.31
C ASN A 44 7.07 9.65 -9.47
N PHE A 45 6.67 10.41 -8.45
CA PHE A 45 5.44 11.19 -8.50
C PHE A 45 4.21 10.36 -8.85
N ILE A 46 4.17 9.13 -8.38
CA ILE A 46 3.04 8.28 -8.67
C ILE A 46 1.89 8.69 -7.78
N ARG A 47 0.74 8.97 -8.38
CA ARG A 47 -0.42 9.42 -7.65
C ARG A 47 -1.37 8.27 -7.43
N ILE A 48 -1.84 8.12 -6.19
CA ILE A 48 -2.82 7.11 -5.85
C ILE A 48 -4.16 7.79 -5.66
N LEU A 49 -5.17 7.30 -6.33
CA LEU A 49 -6.51 7.84 -6.21
C LEU A 49 -7.41 6.83 -5.53
N GLN A 50 -8.51 7.31 -4.96
CA GLN A 50 -9.48 6.44 -4.34
C GLN A 50 -9.98 5.44 -5.37
N GLY A 51 -9.97 4.17 -5.02
CA GLY A 51 -10.37 3.12 -5.95
C GLY A 51 -9.25 2.47 -6.70
N ASP A 52 -8.03 3.01 -6.60
CA ASP A 52 -6.90 2.41 -7.29
C ASP A 52 -6.47 1.12 -6.61
N ARG A 53 -6.07 0.17 -7.44
CA ARG A 53 -5.59 -1.09 -6.94
C ARG A 53 -4.10 -0.96 -6.68
N VAL A 54 -3.66 -1.40 -5.54
CA VAL A 54 -2.26 -1.23 -5.13
C VAL A 54 -1.75 -2.50 -4.48
N SER A 55 -0.44 -2.63 -4.47
CA SER A 55 0.23 -3.69 -3.72
C SER A 55 0.85 -3.05 -2.50
N VAL A 56 0.61 -3.64 -1.35
CA VAL A 56 1.03 -3.09 -0.08
C VAL A 56 1.96 -4.07 0.61
N GLU A 57 3.07 -3.55 1.14
CA GLU A 57 3.97 -4.36 1.93
C GLU A 57 3.63 -4.09 3.38
N LEU A 58 3.22 -5.14 4.11
CA LEU A 58 2.75 -4.97 5.47
C LEU A 58 3.90 -4.97 6.46
N SER A 59 3.71 -4.24 7.57
CA SER A 59 4.64 -4.30 8.66
C SER A 59 4.55 -5.68 9.32
N PRO A 60 5.54 -6.05 10.12
CA PRO A 60 5.53 -7.38 10.74
C PRO A 60 4.29 -7.64 11.58
N ASP A 61 3.72 -6.63 12.22
CA ASP A 61 2.53 -6.83 13.05
C ASP A 61 1.24 -6.72 12.23
N GLY A 62 1.35 -6.38 10.95
CA GLY A 62 0.17 -6.33 10.09
C GLY A 62 -0.76 -5.15 10.27
N THR A 63 -0.37 -4.15 11.05
CA THR A 63 -1.25 -3.02 11.32
C THR A 63 -1.05 -1.86 10.38
N MET A 64 0.11 -1.78 9.73
CA MET A 64 0.41 -0.70 8.83
C MET A 64 1.03 -1.26 7.57
N GLY A 65 1.12 -0.45 6.55
CA GLY A 65 1.68 -0.90 5.30
C GLY A 65 2.34 0.20 4.52
N ARG A 66 2.98 -0.18 3.45
CA ARG A 66 3.63 0.74 2.54
C ARG A 66 3.20 0.36 1.13
N ILE A 67 2.69 1.33 0.39
CA ILE A 67 2.28 1.09 -0.98
C ILE A 67 3.54 1.04 -1.82
N VAL A 68 3.79 -0.10 -2.45
CA VAL A 68 5.00 -0.30 -3.23
C VAL A 68 4.72 -0.39 -4.71
N TYR A 69 3.46 -0.50 -5.12
CA TYR A 69 3.14 -0.60 -6.52
C TYR A 69 1.67 -0.22 -6.74
N ARG A 70 1.38 0.40 -7.87
CA ARG A 70 0.02 0.73 -8.24
C ARG A 70 -0.29 0.02 -9.55
N TYR A 71 -1.36 -0.74 -9.56
CA TYR A 71 -1.77 -1.42 -10.78
C TYR A 71 -2.55 -0.45 -11.66
N LYS A 72 -2.50 -0.68 -12.93
CA LYS A 72 -3.22 0.21 -13.83
C LYS A 72 -4.58 -0.31 -14.18
#